data_87e9b556775575d50d025c42f8614ca9
#
_entry.id   87e9b556775575d50d025c42f8614ca9
#
_cell.length_a   1.000
_cell.length_b   1.000
_cell.length_c   1.000
_cell.angle_alpha   90.00
_cell.angle_beta   90.00
_cell.angle_gamma   90.00
#
_symmetry.space_group_name_H-M   'P 1'
#
loop_
_entity.id
_entity.type
_entity.pdbx_description
1 polymer ?
#
loop_
_entity_poly.entity_id
_entity_poly.type
_entity_poly.pdbx_seq_one_letter_code
_entity_poly.pdbx_strand_id
1 'polypeptide(L)'
;IFDMSVNLDNWEAVIGLEIHVQLSTKSKLFSGASTDFGALPNTQACNIDLALPGVLPVLNEEVLKMAIKLGKALNAEINSPTSFARKNYFYPDSPKGYQISQMDKPIVETGYLDIETEQGKKRIGVTRAHLEEDAGKSLHDDFEGQSGIDLNRAGTPLLEIVSEPEINSPQEAVAYLKSIHSIIRYLDISDGNMAEGSMRCDANVSVRKKGEKDLGIRTETKNVNSFRFVEKAIQYEIERQIHEIESGNKITQETRL
;
A
#
# COMPACT_ATOMS: atom_id res chain seq x y z
N ILE A 1 16.46 -0.51 -25.68
CA ILE A 1 17.06 0.02 -24.43
C ILE A 1 17.46 1.44 -24.79
N PHE A 2 16.66 2.42 -24.43
CA PHE A 2 17.01 3.83 -24.59
C PHE A 2 18.04 4.15 -23.49
N ASP A 3 19.24 4.56 -23.91
CA ASP A 3 20.23 5.17 -23.04
C ASP A 3 19.73 6.60 -22.75
N MET A 4 18.92 6.74 -21.71
CA MET A 4 18.48 8.04 -21.22
C MET A 4 19.48 8.53 -20.18
N SER A 5 20.63 9.04 -20.61
CA SER A 5 21.53 9.76 -19.72
C SER A 5 20.91 11.11 -19.35
N VAL A 6 19.97 11.06 -18.41
CA VAL A 6 19.33 12.27 -17.87
C VAL A 6 20.26 12.90 -16.83
N ASN A 7 20.51 14.19 -16.95
CA ASN A 7 21.29 14.91 -15.96
C ASN A 7 20.45 15.17 -14.69
N LEU A 8 20.63 14.30 -13.69
CA LEU A 8 19.95 14.38 -12.39
C LEU A 8 20.47 15.55 -11.52
N ASP A 9 21.56 16.22 -11.88
CA ASP A 9 22.21 17.21 -11.02
C ASP A 9 21.32 18.42 -10.70
N ASN A 10 20.39 18.75 -11.59
CA ASN A 10 19.47 19.89 -11.44
C ASN A 10 18.08 19.51 -10.90
N TRP A 11 17.84 18.22 -10.65
CA TRP A 11 16.54 17.71 -10.28
C TRP A 11 16.54 17.09 -8.89
N GLU A 12 15.40 17.12 -8.25
CA GLU A 12 15.09 16.46 -6.99
C GLU A 12 13.87 15.58 -7.17
N ALA A 13 14.01 14.30 -6.83
CA ALA A 13 12.87 13.39 -6.75
C ALA A 13 12.16 13.55 -5.41
N VAL A 14 10.85 13.48 -5.44
CA VAL A 14 9.97 13.46 -4.27
C VAL A 14 9.07 12.23 -4.36
N ILE A 15 9.24 11.34 -3.40
CA ILE A 15 8.65 10.02 -3.40
C ILE A 15 7.85 9.81 -2.11
N GLY A 16 6.63 9.31 -2.25
CA GLY A 16 5.81 8.78 -1.17
C GLY A 16 5.46 7.32 -1.46
N LEU A 17 5.39 6.51 -0.41
CA LEU A 17 5.03 5.10 -0.51
C LEU A 17 3.72 4.83 0.21
N GLU A 18 2.87 4.03 -0.41
CA GLU A 18 1.68 3.42 0.17
C GLU A 18 1.93 1.92 0.27
N ILE A 19 2.03 1.41 1.50
CA ILE A 19 2.40 0.02 1.77
C ILE A 19 1.20 -0.69 2.36
N HIS A 20 0.67 -1.69 1.65
CA HIS A 20 -0.44 -2.51 2.08
C HIS A 20 0.09 -3.81 2.70
N VAL A 21 -0.34 -4.10 3.91
CA VAL A 21 0.09 -5.27 4.69
C VAL A 21 -1.12 -6.08 5.11
N GLN A 22 -1.23 -7.31 4.64
CA GLN A 22 -2.23 -8.26 5.16
C GLN A 22 -1.82 -8.70 6.55
N LEU A 23 -2.74 -8.59 7.51
CA LEU A 23 -2.48 -8.97 8.89
C LEU A 23 -2.73 -10.47 9.09
N SER A 24 -1.83 -11.13 9.83
CA SER A 24 -1.83 -12.59 10.08
C SER A 24 -2.86 -13.00 11.13
N THR A 25 -4.12 -12.58 10.98
CA THR A 25 -5.22 -13.03 11.83
C THR A 25 -5.82 -14.33 11.30
N LYS A 26 -6.43 -15.14 12.17
CA LYS A 26 -7.10 -16.39 11.78
C LYS A 26 -8.42 -16.17 11.06
N SER A 27 -9.04 -15.03 11.29
CA SER A 27 -10.31 -14.65 10.67
C SER A 27 -10.22 -13.23 10.10
N LYS A 28 -11.15 -12.90 9.22
CA LYS A 28 -11.20 -11.64 8.49
C LYS A 28 -11.50 -10.44 9.40
N LEU A 29 -11.44 -9.24 8.82
CA LEU A 29 -11.62 -7.98 9.55
C LEU A 29 -13.00 -7.88 10.21
N PHE A 30 -14.05 -8.31 9.52
CA PHE A 30 -15.44 -8.19 9.97
C PHE A 30 -16.24 -9.48 9.91
N SER A 31 -15.60 -10.61 9.63
CA SER A 31 -16.25 -11.91 9.54
C SER A 31 -15.41 -13.02 10.16
N GLY A 32 -16.04 -14.15 10.45
CA GLY A 32 -15.38 -15.34 10.98
C GLY A 32 -14.72 -16.23 9.90
N ALA A 33 -14.77 -15.87 8.63
CA ALA A 33 -14.15 -16.66 7.57
C ALA A 33 -12.62 -16.67 7.70
N SER A 34 -11.99 -17.79 7.29
CA SER A 34 -10.53 -17.98 7.38
C SER A 34 -9.79 -17.01 6.45
N THR A 35 -8.55 -16.70 6.85
CA THR A 35 -7.58 -15.92 6.06
C THR A 35 -6.44 -16.79 5.51
N ASP A 36 -6.52 -18.12 5.63
CA ASP A 36 -5.47 -19.03 5.20
C ASP A 36 -5.21 -18.90 3.69
N PHE A 37 -3.93 -18.84 3.31
CA PHE A 37 -3.52 -18.76 1.91
C PHE A 37 -3.63 -20.12 1.21
N GLY A 38 -4.00 -20.13 -0.09
CA GLY A 38 -3.94 -21.31 -0.95
C GLY A 38 -5.16 -22.23 -0.89
N ALA A 39 -6.25 -21.84 -0.23
CA ALA A 39 -7.50 -22.59 -0.26
C ALA A 39 -8.16 -22.54 -1.66
N LEU A 40 -9.02 -23.52 -1.93
CA LEU A 40 -9.81 -23.56 -3.19
C LEU A 40 -10.65 -22.27 -3.30
N PRO A 41 -10.83 -21.71 -4.50
CA PRO A 41 -11.59 -20.49 -4.71
C PRO A 41 -12.98 -20.53 -4.07
N ASN A 42 -13.35 -19.43 -3.43
CA ASN A 42 -14.66 -19.21 -2.78
C ASN A 42 -15.01 -20.17 -1.63
N THR A 43 -14.02 -20.85 -1.02
CA THR A 43 -14.24 -21.73 0.14
C THR A 43 -14.08 -21.01 1.49
N GLN A 44 -13.53 -19.79 1.48
CA GLN A 44 -13.27 -18.97 2.66
C GLN A 44 -14.00 -17.62 2.57
N ALA A 45 -15.26 -17.64 2.14
CA ALA A 45 -16.13 -16.48 2.10
C ALA A 45 -17.46 -16.80 2.78
N CYS A 46 -17.87 -15.97 3.73
CA CYS A 46 -19.14 -16.11 4.43
C CYS A 46 -20.17 -15.07 3.95
N ASN A 47 -21.39 -15.14 4.50
CA ASN A 47 -22.47 -14.23 4.13
C ASN A 47 -22.11 -12.75 4.26
N ILE A 48 -21.24 -12.38 5.22
CA ILE A 48 -20.78 -11.01 5.42
C ILE A 48 -19.86 -10.60 4.26
N ASP A 49 -18.93 -11.46 3.88
CA ASP A 49 -17.99 -11.20 2.78
C ASP A 49 -18.70 -11.12 1.42
N LEU A 50 -19.81 -11.86 1.28
CA LEU A 50 -20.67 -11.88 0.09
C LEU A 50 -21.71 -10.75 0.06
N ALA A 51 -21.78 -9.94 1.10
CA ALA A 51 -22.74 -8.84 1.24
C ALA A 51 -24.20 -9.28 1.14
N LEU A 52 -24.55 -10.43 1.71
CA LEU A 52 -25.95 -10.88 1.71
C LEU A 52 -26.84 -9.93 2.53
N PRO A 53 -28.12 -9.78 2.15
CA PRO A 53 -29.04 -8.90 2.87
C PRO A 53 -29.15 -9.23 4.36
N GLY A 54 -29.07 -8.20 5.21
CA GLY A 54 -29.25 -8.32 6.66
C GLY A 54 -27.97 -8.66 7.45
N VAL A 55 -26.83 -8.86 6.81
CA VAL A 55 -25.55 -9.07 7.51
C VAL A 55 -25.00 -7.77 8.09
N LEU A 56 -24.36 -7.88 9.25
CA LEU A 56 -23.68 -6.76 9.91
C LEU A 56 -22.22 -7.13 10.22
N PRO A 57 -21.26 -6.22 9.97
CA PRO A 57 -19.88 -6.45 10.28
C PRO A 57 -19.64 -6.41 11.80
N VAL A 58 -18.75 -7.28 12.30
CA VAL A 58 -18.25 -7.27 13.67
C VAL A 58 -16.73 -7.21 13.64
N LEU A 59 -16.16 -6.16 14.21
CA LEU A 59 -14.73 -5.90 14.16
C LEU A 59 -13.92 -6.97 14.91
N ASN A 60 -12.88 -7.48 14.26
CA ASN A 60 -11.93 -8.41 14.84
C ASN A 60 -10.94 -7.66 15.77
N GLU A 61 -10.97 -7.99 17.05
CA GLU A 61 -10.13 -7.34 18.08
C GLU A 61 -8.62 -7.56 17.84
N GLU A 62 -8.21 -8.71 17.32
CA GLU A 62 -6.78 -8.98 17.06
C GLU A 62 -6.21 -8.02 16.00
N VAL A 63 -7.02 -7.60 15.04
CA VAL A 63 -6.62 -6.60 14.04
C VAL A 63 -6.25 -5.27 14.69
N LEU A 64 -7.05 -4.81 15.66
CA LEU A 64 -6.73 -3.59 16.41
C LEU A 64 -5.42 -3.71 17.19
N LYS A 65 -5.21 -4.85 17.85
CA LYS A 65 -3.96 -5.11 18.60
C LYS A 65 -2.74 -5.08 17.68
N MET A 66 -2.84 -5.69 16.50
CA MET A 66 -1.76 -5.69 15.50
C MET A 66 -1.47 -4.28 14.97
N ALA A 67 -2.51 -3.51 14.65
CA ALA A 67 -2.35 -2.12 14.20
C ALA A 67 -1.72 -1.23 15.28
N ILE A 68 -2.12 -1.37 16.55
CA ILE A 68 -1.53 -0.65 17.67
C ILE A 68 -0.05 -1.01 17.87
N LYS A 69 0.32 -2.30 17.75
CA LYS A 69 1.72 -2.72 17.81
C LYS A 69 2.56 -2.01 16.74
N LEU A 70 2.06 -1.98 15.50
CA LEU A 70 2.75 -1.26 14.41
C LEU A 70 2.87 0.23 14.72
N GLY A 71 1.79 0.89 15.12
CA GLY A 71 1.79 2.32 15.45
C GLY A 71 2.82 2.66 16.53
N LYS A 72 2.95 1.83 17.56
CA LYS A 72 4.00 2.00 18.59
C LYS A 72 5.40 1.85 18.03
N ALA A 73 5.64 0.90 17.13
CA ALA A 73 6.94 0.72 16.47
C ALA A 73 7.29 1.86 15.52
N LEU A 74 6.29 2.56 14.97
CA LEU A 74 6.45 3.74 14.12
C LEU A 74 6.47 5.06 14.92
N ASN A 75 6.59 5.01 16.25
CA ASN A 75 6.55 6.19 17.12
C ASN A 75 5.31 7.06 16.88
N ALA A 76 4.21 6.45 16.48
CA ALA A 76 3.00 7.13 16.07
C ALA A 76 2.00 7.31 17.21
N GLU A 77 1.13 8.29 17.05
CA GLU A 77 -0.03 8.50 17.90
C GLU A 77 -1.12 7.46 17.56
N ILE A 78 -1.81 6.95 18.56
CA ILE A 78 -2.90 5.99 18.42
C ILE A 78 -4.22 6.70 18.73
N ASN A 79 -5.13 6.69 17.77
CA ASN A 79 -6.46 7.26 17.97
C ASN A 79 -7.34 6.41 18.89
N SER A 80 -7.90 7.05 19.89
CA SER A 80 -8.93 6.48 20.74
C SER A 80 -9.98 7.56 21.06
N PRO A 81 -11.18 7.51 20.46
CA PRO A 81 -11.69 6.45 19.57
C PRO A 81 -11.16 6.54 18.13
N THR A 82 -11.14 5.41 17.45
CA THR A 82 -10.98 5.30 15.99
C THR A 82 -12.33 5.06 15.33
N SER A 83 -12.47 5.32 14.03
CA SER A 83 -13.70 5.13 13.27
C SER A 83 -13.48 4.57 11.89
N PHE A 84 -14.51 3.91 11.34
CA PHE A 84 -14.52 3.41 9.98
C PHE A 84 -15.42 4.26 9.08
N ALA A 85 -15.07 4.30 7.81
CA ALA A 85 -15.80 4.94 6.73
C ALA A 85 -16.03 3.93 5.59
N ARG A 86 -16.81 4.32 4.59
CA ARG A 86 -17.06 3.51 3.39
C ARG A 86 -16.42 4.21 2.19
N LYS A 87 -15.56 3.47 1.48
CA LYS A 87 -14.98 3.87 0.20
C LYS A 87 -15.71 3.14 -0.91
N ASN A 88 -16.50 3.86 -1.70
CA ASN A 88 -17.24 3.26 -2.81
C ASN A 88 -16.28 2.68 -3.85
N TYR A 89 -16.51 1.42 -4.18
CA TYR A 89 -15.68 0.67 -5.10
C TYR A 89 -16.54 -0.36 -5.83
N PHE A 90 -16.89 -0.08 -7.07
CA PHE A 90 -17.79 -0.88 -7.89
C PHE A 90 -16.99 -1.80 -8.81
N TYR A 91 -16.59 -2.94 -8.30
CA TYR A 91 -15.86 -3.94 -9.06
C TYR A 91 -16.34 -5.35 -8.69
N PRO A 92 -16.25 -6.34 -9.61
CA PRO A 92 -16.75 -7.70 -9.37
C PRO A 92 -16.16 -8.39 -8.14
N ASP A 93 -14.92 -8.07 -7.77
CA ASP A 93 -14.22 -8.60 -6.60
C ASP A 93 -14.59 -7.91 -5.27
N SER A 94 -15.49 -6.92 -5.32
CA SER A 94 -16.04 -6.22 -4.14
C SER A 94 -17.57 -6.34 -4.08
N PRO A 95 -18.12 -7.45 -3.56
CA PRO A 95 -19.57 -7.72 -3.60
C PRO A 95 -20.43 -6.68 -2.91
N LYS A 96 -19.90 -6.00 -1.90
CA LYS A 96 -20.61 -4.93 -1.16
C LYS A 96 -20.77 -3.64 -1.97
N GLY A 97 -19.98 -3.46 -3.05
CA GLY A 97 -19.90 -2.19 -3.77
C GLY A 97 -19.19 -1.08 -3.00
N TYR A 98 -18.63 -1.39 -1.83
CA TYR A 98 -17.77 -0.50 -1.04
C TYR A 98 -16.76 -1.30 -0.24
N GLN A 99 -15.66 -0.66 0.09
CA GLN A 99 -14.63 -1.14 1.01
C GLN A 99 -14.80 -0.42 2.34
N ILE A 100 -14.83 -1.15 3.45
CA ILE A 100 -14.76 -0.52 4.77
C ILE A 100 -13.30 -0.15 5.00
N SER A 101 -13.06 1.12 5.29
CA SER A 101 -11.73 1.71 5.46
C SER A 101 -11.77 2.76 6.57
N GLN A 102 -10.70 3.51 6.78
CA GLN A 102 -10.65 4.59 7.74
C GLN A 102 -10.21 5.89 7.05
N MET A 103 -10.81 7.02 7.40
CA MET A 103 -10.48 8.33 6.84
C MET A 103 -10.15 9.34 7.94
N ASP A 104 -11.18 9.85 8.65
CA ASP A 104 -11.02 10.97 9.58
C ASP A 104 -10.28 10.60 10.87
N LYS A 105 -10.40 9.35 11.30
CA LYS A 105 -9.79 8.84 12.53
C LYS A 105 -9.16 7.46 12.29
N PRO A 106 -8.05 7.40 11.54
CA PRO A 106 -7.31 6.16 11.37
C PRO A 106 -6.79 5.67 12.71
N ILE A 107 -6.60 4.36 12.87
CA ILE A 107 -6.09 3.79 14.13
C ILE A 107 -4.69 4.31 14.47
N VAL A 108 -3.85 4.55 13.47
CA VAL A 108 -2.48 5.06 13.61
C VAL A 108 -2.40 6.41 12.91
N GLU A 109 -2.11 7.44 13.65
CA GLU A 109 -1.89 8.81 13.18
C GLU A 109 -0.41 9.03 12.82
N THR A 110 -0.03 10.30 12.77
CA THR A 110 1.32 10.74 12.45
C THR A 110 2.39 10.05 13.31
N GLY A 111 3.38 9.53 12.64
CA GLY A 111 4.55 8.90 13.23
C GLY A 111 5.78 9.09 12.37
N TYR A 112 6.81 8.31 12.61
CA TYR A 112 8.03 8.34 11.81
C TYR A 112 8.81 7.03 11.91
N LEU A 113 9.69 6.86 10.92
CA LEU A 113 10.66 5.78 10.85
C LEU A 113 12.03 6.34 10.47
N ASP A 114 13.07 5.97 11.21
CA ASP A 114 14.45 6.29 10.84
C ASP A 114 15.01 5.16 9.96
N ILE A 115 15.49 5.52 8.77
CA ILE A 115 16.12 4.59 7.83
C ILE A 115 17.64 4.82 7.77
N GLU A 116 18.38 3.77 7.46
CA GLU A 116 19.82 3.88 7.19
C GLU A 116 20.04 4.16 5.71
N THR A 117 20.79 5.21 5.41
CA THR A 117 21.21 5.60 4.06
C THR A 117 22.73 5.67 3.97
N GLU A 118 23.29 5.80 2.78
CA GLU A 118 24.75 6.00 2.59
C GLU A 118 25.26 7.28 3.27
N GLN A 119 24.39 8.24 3.50
CA GLN A 119 24.68 9.51 4.16
C GLN A 119 24.42 9.50 5.66
N GLY A 120 24.06 8.34 6.21
CA GLY A 120 23.69 8.17 7.62
C GLY A 120 22.18 7.99 7.82
N LYS A 121 21.72 8.22 9.04
CA LYS A 121 20.30 8.08 9.38
C LYS A 121 19.46 9.20 8.79
N LYS A 122 18.36 8.84 8.18
CA LYS A 122 17.34 9.77 7.69
C LYS A 122 15.98 9.42 8.29
N ARG A 123 15.29 10.42 8.80
CA ARG A 123 13.91 10.29 9.28
C ARG A 123 12.95 10.48 8.13
N ILE A 124 11.98 9.54 8.03
CA ILE A 124 10.86 9.63 7.10
C ILE A 124 9.58 9.64 7.93
N GLY A 125 8.75 10.65 7.72
CA GLY A 125 7.44 10.75 8.34
C GLY A 125 6.48 9.67 7.85
N VAL A 126 5.61 9.24 8.74
CA VAL A 126 4.45 8.42 8.44
C VAL A 126 3.22 9.28 8.65
N THR A 127 2.45 9.50 7.59
CA THR A 127 1.22 10.30 7.65
C THR A 127 0.19 9.60 8.52
N ARG A 128 -0.01 8.29 8.27
CA ARG A 128 -0.94 7.43 9.00
C ARG A 128 -0.72 5.96 8.65
N ALA A 129 -1.30 5.08 9.46
CA ALA A 129 -1.64 3.74 9.02
C ALA A 129 -3.11 3.45 9.37
N HIS A 130 -3.88 2.99 8.40
CA HIS A 130 -5.30 2.77 8.56
C HIS A 130 -5.72 1.36 8.17
N LEU A 131 -6.76 0.89 8.84
CA LEU A 131 -7.33 -0.42 8.60
C LEU A 131 -8.33 -0.38 7.46
N GLU A 132 -8.30 -1.40 6.61
CA GLU A 132 -9.27 -1.60 5.55
C GLU A 132 -9.46 -3.08 5.22
N GLU A 133 -10.51 -3.40 4.48
CA GLU A 133 -10.73 -4.72 3.93
C GLU A 133 -9.97 -4.89 2.62
N ASP A 134 -9.31 -6.04 2.42
CA ASP A 134 -8.82 -6.37 1.09
C ASP A 134 -9.98 -6.76 0.16
N ALA A 135 -9.82 -6.53 -1.14
CA ALA A 135 -10.76 -6.96 -2.16
C ALA A 135 -10.58 -8.45 -2.50
N GLY A 136 -11.53 -9.05 -3.17
CA GLY A 136 -11.39 -10.36 -3.75
C GLY A 136 -10.33 -10.40 -4.86
N LYS A 137 -10.29 -11.47 -5.61
CA LYS A 137 -9.35 -11.66 -6.72
C LYS A 137 -10.11 -11.95 -8.02
N SER A 138 -9.78 -11.21 -9.08
CA SER A 138 -10.24 -11.50 -10.43
C SER A 138 -9.27 -12.47 -11.11
N LEU A 139 -9.79 -13.54 -11.67
CA LEU A 139 -9.06 -14.60 -12.38
C LEU A 139 -9.33 -14.43 -13.88
N HIS A 140 -8.37 -13.93 -14.62
CA HIS A 140 -8.53 -13.62 -16.05
C HIS A 140 -8.04 -14.75 -16.97
N ASP A 141 -7.03 -15.50 -16.51
CA ASP A 141 -6.32 -16.48 -17.35
C ASP A 141 -6.99 -17.86 -17.38
N ASP A 142 -7.87 -18.14 -16.40
CA ASP A 142 -8.48 -19.47 -16.23
C ASP A 142 -9.76 -19.67 -17.05
N PHE A 143 -10.28 -18.60 -17.68
CA PHE A 143 -11.59 -18.63 -18.36
C PHE A 143 -11.53 -17.89 -19.70
N GLU A 144 -11.70 -18.60 -20.79
CA GLU A 144 -11.72 -18.03 -22.14
C GLU A 144 -12.94 -17.06 -22.30
N GLY A 145 -12.66 -15.78 -22.53
CA GLY A 145 -13.68 -14.73 -22.72
C GLY A 145 -14.52 -14.37 -21.48
N GLN A 146 -14.13 -14.86 -20.30
CA GLN A 146 -14.79 -14.58 -19.02
C GLN A 146 -13.75 -14.31 -17.93
N SER A 147 -14.18 -13.72 -16.83
CA SER A 147 -13.35 -13.58 -15.63
C SER A 147 -14.00 -14.34 -14.48
N GLY A 148 -13.23 -15.19 -13.83
CA GLY A 148 -13.62 -15.81 -12.58
C GLY A 148 -13.43 -14.82 -11.42
N ILE A 149 -14.23 -14.98 -10.37
CA ILE A 149 -14.09 -14.18 -9.13
C ILE A 149 -13.84 -15.13 -7.96
N ASP A 150 -12.74 -14.92 -7.26
CA ASP A 150 -12.41 -15.59 -6.02
C ASP A 150 -12.52 -14.61 -4.85
N LEU A 151 -13.45 -14.87 -3.94
CA LEU A 151 -13.73 -14.03 -2.79
C LEU A 151 -13.02 -14.49 -1.50
N ASN A 152 -12.11 -15.46 -1.58
CA ASN A 152 -11.36 -15.90 -0.40
C ASN A 152 -10.58 -14.76 0.26
N ARG A 153 -10.03 -13.84 -0.53
CA ARG A 153 -9.31 -12.68 -0.01
C ARG A 153 -10.23 -11.52 0.44
N ALA A 154 -11.45 -11.43 -0.09
CA ALA A 154 -12.37 -10.35 0.24
C ALA A 154 -12.63 -10.26 1.75
N GLY A 155 -12.37 -9.10 2.36
CA GLY A 155 -12.49 -8.89 3.79
C GLY A 155 -11.27 -9.31 4.63
N THR A 156 -10.20 -9.81 4.03
CA THR A 156 -8.92 -10.03 4.73
C THR A 156 -8.44 -8.70 5.33
N PRO A 157 -8.00 -8.69 6.61
CA PRO A 157 -7.54 -7.46 7.24
C PRO A 157 -6.31 -6.89 6.55
N LEU A 158 -6.41 -5.65 6.13
CA LEU A 158 -5.35 -4.91 5.46
C LEU A 158 -5.01 -3.67 6.28
N LEU A 159 -3.72 -3.41 6.44
CA LEU A 159 -3.20 -2.20 7.04
C LEU A 159 -2.42 -1.43 5.99
N GLU A 160 -2.91 -0.26 5.61
CA GLU A 160 -2.26 0.63 4.67
C GLU A 160 -1.42 1.67 5.41
N ILE A 161 -0.12 1.68 5.15
CA ILE A 161 0.86 2.58 5.75
C ILE A 161 1.25 3.62 4.70
N VAL A 162 0.99 4.89 5.00
CA VAL A 162 1.25 6.01 4.09
C VAL A 162 2.42 6.82 4.61
N SER A 163 3.51 6.92 3.82
CA SER A 163 4.64 7.77 4.16
C SER A 163 4.40 9.23 3.79
N GLU A 164 5.10 10.15 4.46
CA GLU A 164 5.27 11.50 3.95
C GLU A 164 6.13 11.48 2.65
N PRO A 165 5.97 12.47 1.76
CA PRO A 165 6.74 12.57 0.51
C PRO A 165 8.16 13.12 0.77
N GLU A 166 8.90 12.44 1.62
CA GLU A 166 10.24 12.86 2.09
C GLU A 166 11.37 11.95 1.58
N ILE A 167 11.02 10.93 0.82
CA ILE A 167 11.97 10.02 0.19
C ILE A 167 12.47 10.66 -1.10
N ASN A 168 13.79 10.66 -1.34
CA ASN A 168 14.39 11.40 -2.44
C ASN A 168 15.20 10.52 -3.41
N SER A 169 15.29 9.22 -3.17
CA SER A 169 15.95 8.28 -4.07
C SER A 169 15.31 6.90 -4.08
N PRO A 170 15.50 6.11 -5.15
CA PRO A 170 15.06 4.72 -5.17
C PRO A 170 15.66 3.88 -4.03
N GLN A 171 16.91 4.15 -3.66
CA GLN A 171 17.62 3.45 -2.58
C GLN A 171 16.99 3.75 -1.21
N GLU A 172 16.62 5.01 -0.96
CA GLU A 172 15.89 5.40 0.24
C GLU A 172 14.50 4.74 0.30
N ALA A 173 13.79 4.66 -0.83
CA ALA A 173 12.50 3.98 -0.91
C ALA A 173 12.62 2.49 -0.55
N VAL A 174 13.64 1.81 -1.07
CA VAL A 174 13.91 0.41 -0.72
C VAL A 174 14.32 0.26 0.75
N ALA A 175 15.12 1.18 1.30
CA ALA A 175 15.52 1.16 2.71
C ALA A 175 14.29 1.32 3.62
N TYR A 176 13.38 2.24 3.29
CA TYR A 176 12.13 2.43 4.02
C TYR A 176 11.25 1.17 3.95
N LEU A 177 11.04 0.63 2.75
CA LEU A 177 10.22 -0.57 2.55
C LEU A 177 10.77 -1.79 3.28
N LYS A 178 12.10 -1.99 3.26
CA LYS A 178 12.78 -3.06 4.01
C LYS A 178 12.64 -2.88 5.53
N SER A 179 12.69 -1.64 6.00
CA SER A 179 12.52 -1.34 7.43
C SER A 179 11.10 -1.66 7.89
N ILE A 180 10.07 -1.26 7.13
CA ILE A 180 8.67 -1.66 7.38
C ILE A 180 8.52 -3.18 7.36
N HIS A 181 9.07 -3.84 6.33
CA HIS A 181 9.05 -5.31 6.24
C HIS A 181 9.66 -5.97 7.49
N SER A 182 10.81 -5.49 7.94
CA SER A 182 11.48 -6.03 9.14
C SER A 182 10.62 -5.83 10.40
N ILE A 183 9.98 -4.66 10.54
CA ILE A 183 9.11 -4.36 11.68
C ILE A 183 7.90 -5.30 11.71
N ILE A 184 7.17 -5.46 10.60
CA ILE A 184 5.97 -6.31 10.55
C ILE A 184 6.30 -7.78 10.81
N ARG A 185 7.46 -8.23 10.36
CA ARG A 185 7.98 -9.58 10.64
C ARG A 185 8.38 -9.75 12.11
N TYR A 186 9.10 -8.79 12.68
CA TYR A 186 9.52 -8.82 14.08
C TYR A 186 8.34 -8.79 15.06
N LEU A 187 7.31 -8.00 14.72
CA LEU A 187 6.08 -7.89 15.51
C LEU A 187 5.13 -9.10 15.34
N ASP A 188 5.45 -9.99 14.41
CA ASP A 188 4.62 -11.16 14.06
C ASP A 188 3.17 -10.77 13.70
N ILE A 189 3.03 -9.70 12.92
CA ILE A 189 1.71 -9.21 12.47
C ILE A 189 1.43 -9.50 11.01
N SER A 190 2.45 -9.89 10.23
CA SER A 190 2.35 -10.32 8.84
C SER A 190 3.56 -11.16 8.45
N ASP A 191 3.37 -12.06 7.48
CA ASP A 191 4.49 -12.79 6.86
C ASP A 191 5.29 -11.91 5.88
N GLY A 192 4.75 -10.78 5.45
CA GLY A 192 5.41 -9.83 4.57
C GLY A 192 5.76 -10.39 3.19
N ASN A 193 5.07 -11.45 2.74
CA ASN A 193 5.37 -12.12 1.49
C ASN A 193 4.86 -11.31 0.29
N MET A 194 5.77 -10.58 -0.36
CA MET A 194 5.43 -9.75 -1.53
C MET A 194 5.04 -10.61 -2.75
N ALA A 195 5.58 -11.81 -2.90
CA ALA A 195 5.27 -12.69 -4.03
C ALA A 195 3.83 -13.24 -3.95
N GLU A 196 3.33 -13.48 -2.75
CA GLU A 196 1.95 -13.94 -2.50
C GLU A 196 0.96 -12.78 -2.32
N GLY A 197 1.45 -11.53 -2.26
CA GLY A 197 0.63 -10.34 -2.12
C GLY A 197 0.26 -9.98 -0.68
N SER A 198 0.86 -10.64 0.33
CA SER A 198 0.68 -10.26 1.74
C SER A 198 1.28 -8.89 2.07
N MET A 199 2.24 -8.44 1.26
CA MET A 199 2.76 -7.09 1.29
C MET A 199 2.86 -6.54 -0.12
N ARG A 200 2.30 -5.37 -0.35
CA ARG A 200 2.30 -4.66 -1.64
C ARG A 200 2.78 -3.24 -1.44
N CYS A 201 3.38 -2.66 -2.46
CA CYS A 201 3.84 -1.27 -2.42
C CYS A 201 3.39 -0.54 -3.68
N ASP A 202 2.76 0.59 -3.47
CA ASP A 202 2.45 1.57 -4.50
C ASP A 202 3.38 2.78 -4.29
N ALA A 203 4.05 3.22 -5.36
CA ALA A 203 4.99 4.32 -5.31
C ALA A 203 4.43 5.55 -6.02
N ASN A 204 4.35 6.65 -5.29
CA ASN A 204 4.03 7.97 -5.81
C ASN A 204 5.33 8.72 -6.08
N VAL A 205 5.58 9.09 -7.33
CA VAL A 205 6.81 9.74 -7.75
C VAL A 205 6.51 11.06 -8.43
N SER A 206 7.22 12.10 -8.04
CA SER A 206 7.30 13.38 -8.75
C SER A 206 8.73 13.88 -8.79
N VAL A 207 9.01 14.80 -9.70
CA VAL A 207 10.30 15.49 -9.80
C VAL A 207 10.09 16.99 -9.82
N ARG A 208 11.06 17.73 -9.26
CA ARG A 208 11.12 19.19 -9.30
C ARG A 208 12.55 19.68 -9.52
N LYS A 209 12.72 20.91 -9.94
CA LYS A 209 14.05 21.51 -9.96
C LYS A 209 14.57 21.70 -8.54
N LYS A 210 15.88 21.49 -8.34
CA LYS A 210 16.50 21.73 -7.04
C LYS A 210 16.27 23.18 -6.58
N GLY A 211 15.78 23.32 -5.35
CA GLY A 211 15.48 24.61 -4.74
C GLY A 211 14.05 25.10 -4.98
N GLU A 212 13.25 24.46 -5.81
CA GLU A 212 11.82 24.74 -5.91
C GLU A 212 11.07 24.22 -4.68
N LYS A 213 10.08 25.00 -4.21
CA LYS A 213 9.26 24.61 -3.06
C LYS A 213 8.04 23.78 -3.45
N ASP A 214 7.49 24.08 -4.61
CA ASP A 214 6.27 23.40 -5.10
C ASP A 214 6.60 21.98 -5.57
N LEU A 215 5.72 21.06 -5.25
CA LEU A 215 5.83 19.68 -5.70
C LEU A 215 5.48 19.59 -7.20
N GLY A 216 6.19 18.73 -7.91
CA GLY A 216 5.82 18.34 -9.27
C GLY A 216 4.52 17.51 -9.30
N ILE A 217 4.00 17.28 -10.49
CA ILE A 217 2.83 16.41 -10.68
C ILE A 217 3.27 14.96 -10.46
N ARG A 218 2.60 14.30 -9.53
CA ARG A 218 2.91 12.91 -9.17
C ARG A 218 2.28 11.93 -10.16
N THR A 219 2.97 10.82 -10.38
CA THR A 219 2.43 9.61 -10.96
C THR A 219 2.50 8.48 -9.95
N GLU A 220 1.57 7.56 -10.02
CA GLU A 220 1.49 6.40 -9.15
C GLU A 220 1.89 5.15 -9.93
N THR A 221 2.81 4.34 -9.40
CA THR A 221 3.13 3.01 -9.93
C THR A 221 2.59 1.97 -8.96
N LYS A 222 1.70 1.11 -9.47
CA LYS A 222 1.00 0.09 -8.66
C LYS A 222 1.59 -1.31 -8.83
N ASN A 223 1.23 -2.17 -7.87
CA ASN A 223 1.46 -3.61 -7.91
C ASN A 223 2.93 -4.03 -8.02
N VAL A 224 3.83 -3.27 -7.40
CA VAL A 224 5.23 -3.65 -7.38
C VAL A 224 5.45 -4.67 -6.27
N ASN A 225 5.86 -5.88 -6.65
CA ASN A 225 5.87 -7.07 -5.81
C ASN A 225 7.26 -7.56 -5.39
N SER A 226 8.27 -6.71 -5.48
CA SER A 226 9.60 -6.99 -4.93
C SER A 226 10.40 -5.71 -4.68
N PHE A 227 11.32 -5.75 -3.73
CA PHE A 227 12.22 -4.62 -3.43
C PHE A 227 12.99 -4.14 -4.68
N ARG A 228 13.49 -5.09 -5.48
CA ARG A 228 14.22 -4.80 -6.73
C ARG A 228 13.34 -4.11 -7.77
N PHE A 229 12.08 -4.51 -7.88
CA PHE A 229 11.16 -3.89 -8.83
C PHE A 229 10.72 -2.51 -8.37
N VAL A 230 10.53 -2.29 -7.06
CA VAL A 230 10.27 -0.95 -6.50
C VAL A 230 11.40 0.01 -6.88
N GLU A 231 12.66 -0.39 -6.65
CA GLU A 231 13.83 0.41 -7.02
C GLU A 231 13.84 0.78 -8.50
N LYS A 232 13.67 -0.23 -9.37
CA LYS A 232 13.70 -0.03 -10.83
C LYS A 232 12.53 0.81 -11.34
N ALA A 233 11.33 0.59 -10.80
CA ALA A 233 10.15 1.34 -11.20
C ALA A 233 10.28 2.82 -10.84
N ILE A 234 10.75 3.12 -9.63
CA ILE A 234 11.00 4.49 -9.18
C ILE A 234 12.10 5.15 -10.03
N GLN A 235 13.21 4.46 -10.26
CA GLN A 235 14.30 4.98 -11.08
C GLN A 235 13.82 5.31 -12.50
N TYR A 236 13.13 4.38 -13.14
CA TYR A 236 12.58 4.59 -14.47
C TYR A 236 11.62 5.78 -14.51
N GLU A 237 10.74 5.90 -13.52
CA GLU A 237 9.75 6.97 -13.49
C GLU A 237 10.37 8.35 -13.27
N ILE A 238 11.41 8.44 -12.45
CA ILE A 238 12.19 9.68 -12.29
C ILE A 238 12.80 10.10 -13.63
N GLU A 239 13.49 9.18 -14.29
CA GLU A 239 14.15 9.44 -15.58
C GLU A 239 13.15 9.84 -16.66
N ARG A 240 12.01 9.13 -16.72
CA ARG A 240 10.94 9.44 -17.67
C ARG A 240 10.36 10.83 -17.45
N GLN A 241 10.01 11.19 -16.22
CA GLN A 241 9.42 12.51 -15.92
C GLN A 241 10.38 13.64 -16.27
N ILE A 242 11.66 13.51 -15.94
CA ILE A 242 12.67 14.50 -16.26
C ILE A 242 12.79 14.65 -17.78
N HIS A 243 12.89 13.53 -18.52
CA HIS A 243 12.96 13.53 -19.97
C HIS A 243 11.78 14.22 -20.63
N GLU A 244 10.55 13.90 -20.18
CA GLU A 244 9.33 14.53 -20.68
C GLU A 244 9.34 16.07 -20.46
N ILE A 245 9.69 16.50 -19.26
CA ILE A 245 9.73 17.93 -18.92
C ILE A 245 10.80 18.66 -19.71
N GLU A 246 11.99 18.08 -19.86
CA GLU A 246 13.08 18.68 -20.65
C GLU A 246 12.77 18.70 -22.14
N SER A 247 11.93 17.79 -22.62
CA SER A 247 11.41 17.78 -23.99
C SER A 247 10.24 18.76 -24.22
N GLY A 248 9.82 19.49 -23.18
CA GLY A 248 8.74 20.47 -23.25
C GLY A 248 7.33 19.88 -23.06
N ASN A 249 7.25 18.60 -22.71
CA ASN A 249 6.00 17.93 -22.41
C ASN A 249 5.58 18.19 -20.95
N LYS A 250 4.28 17.99 -20.68
CA LYS A 250 3.73 18.10 -19.32
C LYS A 250 3.50 16.70 -18.74
N ILE A 251 3.83 16.54 -17.47
CA ILE A 251 3.41 15.36 -16.73
C ILE A 251 1.93 15.49 -16.39
N THR A 252 1.18 14.42 -16.57
CA THR A 252 -0.20 14.28 -16.12
C THR A 252 -0.28 13.31 -14.95
N GLN A 253 -1.19 13.59 -14.02
CA GLN A 253 -1.43 12.66 -12.92
C GLN A 253 -2.06 11.39 -13.47
N GLU A 254 -1.38 10.27 -13.35
CA GLU A 254 -1.82 8.98 -13.88
C GLU A 254 -1.35 7.83 -12.97
N THR A 255 -2.05 6.70 -13.09
CA THR A 255 -1.62 5.41 -12.50
C THR A 255 -0.96 4.59 -13.60
N ARG A 256 0.20 4.03 -13.29
CA ARG A 256 1.00 3.17 -14.18
C ARG A 256 1.14 1.77 -13.56
N LEU A 257 1.24 0.76 -14.42
CA LEU A 257 1.41 -0.65 -14.05
C LEU A 257 2.79 -1.15 -14.47
#